data_e0b5d4e0ac2a5dc4a5c6ea94d48d5bb1
#
_entry.id   e0b5d4e0ac2a5dc4a5c6ea94d48d5bb1
#
_cell.length_a   1.000
_cell.length_b   1.000
_cell.length_c   1.000
_cell.angle_alpha   90.00
_cell.angle_beta   90.00
_cell.angle_gamma   90.00
#
_symmetry.space_group_name_H-M   'P 1'
#
loop_
_entity.id
_entity.type
_entity.pdbx_description
1 polymer ?
#
loop_
_entity_poly.entity_id
_entity_poly.type
_entity_poly.pdbx_seq_one_letter_code
_entity_poly.pdbx_strand_id
1 'polypeptide(L)'
;MKKYLLLLCLIPSFLFAQQNIKLKKKERKRDVELITTQGTMILRLYDSTPLHRDNFLRLVKSHYYDSILFHRVIKNFMIQAGDPNSKLAAPGKPLGNGGPGYTIPAEFRQTIFHKKGVLAAAREGDNVNPEKRSSASQFYIVQGRTFTDKQLDSIELVRLHGYKLPQAHRQVYKTIGGTPQLDQNYTVFGEVVSGLDVVDKIASEPTSKGQDRDRPLKDVRIIKAKLIKRKSF
;
A
#
# COMPACT_ATOMS: atom_id res chain seq x y z
N MET A 1 -47.02 21.33 -37.48
CA MET A 1 -45.78 20.52 -37.55
C MET A 1 -44.78 21.04 -36.53
N LYS A 2 -44.61 20.38 -35.36
CA LYS A 2 -43.67 20.78 -34.31
C LYS A 2 -42.32 20.08 -34.56
N LYS A 3 -41.29 20.85 -34.87
CA LYS A 3 -39.91 20.35 -35.03
C LYS A 3 -39.30 20.17 -33.64
N TYR A 4 -39.04 18.93 -33.23
CA TYR A 4 -38.26 18.62 -32.02
C TYR A 4 -36.77 18.73 -32.38
N LEU A 5 -36.10 19.69 -31.76
CA LEU A 5 -34.65 19.88 -31.83
C LEU A 5 -34.01 18.90 -30.81
N LEU A 6 -33.40 17.83 -31.31
CA LEU A 6 -32.69 16.87 -30.50
C LEU A 6 -31.33 17.48 -30.11
N LEU A 7 -31.22 17.95 -28.86
CA LEU A 7 -29.97 18.47 -28.31
C LEU A 7 -29.07 17.27 -27.90
N LEU A 8 -28.10 16.93 -28.75
CA LEU A 8 -27.11 15.88 -28.49
C LEU A 8 -26.13 16.42 -27.47
N CYS A 9 -26.30 16.07 -26.17
CA CYS A 9 -25.32 16.35 -25.14
C CYS A 9 -24.08 15.46 -25.36
N LEU A 10 -23.05 16.02 -25.99
CA LEU A 10 -21.70 15.46 -26.01
C LEU A 10 -21.14 15.48 -24.58
N ILE A 11 -21.28 14.34 -23.85
CA ILE A 11 -20.56 14.11 -22.61
C ILE A 11 -19.10 13.91 -23.02
N PRO A 12 -18.15 14.77 -22.61
CA PRO A 12 -16.74 14.53 -22.86
C PRO A 12 -16.34 13.30 -22.05
N SER A 13 -16.17 12.17 -22.72
CA SER A 13 -15.50 10.99 -22.18
C SER A 13 -14.06 11.39 -21.90
N PHE A 14 -13.77 11.77 -20.66
CA PHE A 14 -12.40 11.82 -20.16
C PHE A 14 -11.88 10.38 -20.11
N LEU A 15 -11.51 9.86 -21.25
CA LEU A 15 -10.57 8.76 -21.37
C LEU A 15 -9.29 9.25 -20.69
N PHE A 16 -9.09 8.85 -19.43
CA PHE A 16 -7.77 8.88 -18.82
C PHE A 16 -6.89 7.99 -19.70
N ALA A 17 -6.29 8.58 -20.70
CA ALA A 17 -5.19 7.97 -21.41
C ALA A 17 -4.13 7.67 -20.35
N GLN A 18 -4.08 6.43 -19.92
CA GLN A 18 -3.04 5.90 -19.06
C GLN A 18 -1.75 6.05 -19.87
N GLN A 19 -1.09 7.21 -19.71
CA GLN A 19 0.16 7.48 -20.40
C GLN A 19 1.09 6.30 -20.11
N ASN A 20 1.58 5.64 -21.17
CA ASN A 20 2.56 4.58 -21.10
C ASN A 20 3.89 5.15 -20.58
N ILE A 21 3.93 5.47 -19.29
CA ILE A 21 5.06 6.07 -18.64
C ILE A 21 6.18 5.05 -18.59
N LYS A 22 7.15 5.20 -19.49
CA LYS A 22 8.35 4.36 -19.52
C LYS A 22 9.30 4.77 -18.41
N LEU A 23 9.79 3.79 -17.64
CA LEU A 23 10.86 3.96 -16.67
C LEU A 23 12.21 3.86 -17.37
N LYS A 24 13.07 4.85 -17.16
CA LYS A 24 14.49 4.75 -17.53
C LYS A 24 15.22 3.79 -16.58
N LYS A 25 16.26 3.09 -17.03
CA LYS A 25 17.05 2.15 -16.20
C LYS A 25 17.52 2.78 -14.88
N LYS A 26 17.97 4.04 -14.90
CA LYS A 26 18.41 4.78 -13.72
C LYS A 26 17.27 5.09 -12.71
N GLU A 27 16.00 5.15 -13.16
CA GLU A 27 14.87 5.44 -12.30
C GLU A 27 14.48 4.26 -11.42
N ARG A 28 14.76 3.01 -11.86
CA ARG A 28 14.56 1.79 -11.06
C ARG A 28 15.45 1.72 -9.81
N LYS A 29 16.51 2.53 -9.77
CA LYS A 29 17.42 2.66 -8.61
C LYS A 29 17.16 3.92 -7.78
N ARG A 30 15.99 4.53 -7.92
CA ARG A 30 15.58 5.68 -7.12
C ARG A 30 14.83 5.23 -5.86
N ASP A 31 14.96 6.03 -4.81
CA ASP A 31 14.06 5.97 -3.66
C ASP A 31 12.82 6.84 -3.96
N VAL A 32 11.75 6.62 -3.21
CA VAL A 32 10.53 7.42 -3.28
C VAL A 32 10.39 8.26 -2.02
N GLU A 33 10.33 9.57 -2.17
CA GLU A 33 9.95 10.47 -1.09
C GLU A 33 8.43 10.62 -1.07
N LEU A 34 7.82 10.21 0.04
CA LEU A 34 6.38 10.28 0.28
C LEU A 34 6.11 11.37 1.32
N ILE A 35 5.68 12.53 0.86
CA ILE A 35 5.36 13.70 1.70
C ILE A 35 3.90 13.58 2.12
N THR A 36 3.64 13.56 3.42
CA THR A 36 2.29 13.45 3.98
C THR A 36 1.94 14.62 4.89
N THR A 37 0.68 14.74 5.27
CA THR A 37 0.23 15.71 6.27
C THR A 37 0.78 15.45 7.69
N GLN A 38 1.38 14.27 7.92
CA GLN A 38 1.94 13.87 9.22
C GLN A 38 3.49 13.84 9.23
N GLY A 39 4.14 14.07 8.07
CA GLY A 39 5.58 14.06 7.90
C GLY A 39 6.00 13.37 6.60
N THR A 40 7.30 13.22 6.42
CA THR A 40 7.90 12.65 5.20
C THR A 40 8.51 11.29 5.47
N MET A 41 8.24 10.33 4.60
CA MET A 41 8.87 9.01 4.60
C MET A 41 9.69 8.82 3.33
N ILE A 42 10.82 8.12 3.43
CA ILE A 42 11.60 7.67 2.27
C ILE A 42 11.42 6.16 2.13
N LEU A 43 10.91 5.76 0.98
CA LEU A 43 10.67 4.35 0.64
C LEU A 43 11.76 3.85 -0.30
N ARG A 44 12.34 2.71 0.00
CA ARG A 44 13.26 1.96 -0.88
C ARG A 44 12.57 0.72 -1.40
N LEU A 45 12.54 0.56 -2.74
CA LEU A 45 11.89 -0.58 -3.37
C LEU A 45 12.91 -1.69 -3.68
N TYR A 46 12.44 -2.94 -3.62
CA TYR A 46 13.29 -4.12 -3.79
C TYR A 46 13.44 -4.52 -5.26
N ASP A 47 14.65 -4.85 -5.66
CA ASP A 47 14.93 -5.35 -7.00
C ASP A 47 14.43 -6.79 -7.22
N SER A 48 14.23 -7.55 -6.14
CA SER A 48 13.71 -8.92 -6.16
C SER A 48 12.20 -9.03 -6.44
N THR A 49 11.48 -7.90 -6.44
CA THR A 49 10.05 -7.81 -6.80
C THR A 49 9.85 -6.77 -7.91
N PRO A 50 10.41 -7.04 -9.11
CA PRO A 50 10.52 -6.03 -10.17
C PRO A 50 9.17 -5.56 -10.74
N LEU A 51 8.14 -6.42 -10.76
CA LEU A 51 6.82 -6.04 -11.27
C LEU A 51 6.17 -4.98 -10.36
N HIS A 52 6.16 -5.21 -9.05
CA HIS A 52 5.63 -4.26 -8.06
C HIS A 52 6.47 -2.99 -8.00
N ARG A 53 7.81 -3.13 -7.95
CA ARG A 53 8.72 -1.98 -7.98
C ARG A 53 8.47 -1.08 -9.19
N ASP A 54 8.52 -1.64 -10.39
CA ASP A 54 8.40 -0.86 -11.63
C ASP A 54 7.01 -0.25 -11.77
N ASN A 55 5.97 -0.96 -11.33
CA ASN A 55 4.61 -0.42 -11.30
C ASN A 55 4.48 0.76 -10.34
N PHE A 56 4.94 0.61 -9.09
CA PHE A 56 4.88 1.67 -8.08
C PHE A 56 5.64 2.92 -8.55
N LEU A 57 6.84 2.76 -9.12
CA LEU A 57 7.62 3.87 -9.68
C LEU A 57 6.90 4.58 -10.83
N ARG A 58 6.18 3.85 -11.71
CA ARG A 58 5.36 4.46 -12.77
C ARG A 58 4.22 5.29 -12.18
N LEU A 59 3.52 4.77 -11.18
CA LEU A 59 2.43 5.48 -10.51
C LEU A 59 2.94 6.74 -9.77
N VAL A 60 4.10 6.67 -9.11
CA VAL A 60 4.75 7.85 -8.52
C VAL A 60 5.09 8.89 -9.60
N LYS A 61 5.67 8.45 -10.71
CA LYS A 61 6.08 9.33 -11.81
C LYS A 61 4.88 9.97 -12.53
N SER A 62 3.71 9.33 -12.51
CA SER A 62 2.45 9.86 -13.05
C SER A 62 1.68 10.76 -12.07
N HIS A 63 2.24 11.04 -10.90
CA HIS A 63 1.53 11.77 -9.85
C HIS A 63 0.24 11.09 -9.38
N TYR A 64 0.14 9.77 -9.56
CA TYR A 64 -1.07 9.02 -9.21
C TYR A 64 -1.39 9.11 -7.73
N TYR A 65 -0.36 9.08 -6.87
CA TYR A 65 -0.51 9.09 -5.42
C TYR A 65 -0.72 10.48 -4.81
N ASP A 66 -0.54 11.55 -5.56
CA ASP A 66 -0.74 12.91 -5.06
C ASP A 66 -2.20 13.10 -4.65
N SER A 67 -2.41 13.65 -3.46
CA SER A 67 -3.71 13.88 -2.81
C SER A 67 -4.48 12.63 -2.34
N ILE A 68 -3.92 11.43 -2.40
CA ILE A 68 -4.56 10.19 -1.90
C ILE A 68 -4.51 10.13 -0.37
N LEU A 69 -5.55 9.56 0.25
CA LEU A 69 -5.63 9.35 1.70
C LEU A 69 -4.99 8.02 2.12
N PHE A 70 -4.49 8.00 3.36
CA PHE A 70 -4.43 6.76 4.13
C PHE A 70 -5.85 6.45 4.61
N HIS A 71 -6.57 5.70 3.80
CA HIS A 71 -8.00 5.46 3.97
C HIS A 71 -8.33 4.34 4.96
N ARG A 72 -7.32 3.54 5.37
CA ARG A 72 -7.46 2.49 6.36
C ARG A 72 -6.22 2.43 7.24
N VAL A 73 -6.42 2.66 8.52
CA VAL A 73 -5.35 2.70 9.53
C VAL A 73 -5.74 1.85 10.72
N ILE A 74 -4.92 0.87 11.05
CA ILE A 74 -5.15 -0.01 12.20
C ILE A 74 -3.87 -0.04 13.04
N LYS A 75 -3.98 0.50 14.26
CA LYS A 75 -2.89 0.51 15.23
C LYS A 75 -2.40 -0.93 15.53
N ASN A 76 -1.10 -1.09 15.68
CA ASN A 76 -0.41 -2.37 15.86
C ASN A 76 -0.53 -3.33 14.64
N PHE A 77 -0.94 -2.81 13.49
CA PHE A 77 -1.06 -3.58 12.26
C PHE A 77 -0.45 -2.85 11.06
N MET A 78 -1.17 -1.92 10.42
CA MET A 78 -0.68 -1.26 9.20
C MET A 78 -1.38 0.08 8.93
N ILE A 79 -0.79 0.86 8.03
CA ILE A 79 -1.39 2.04 7.41
C ILE A 79 -1.52 1.79 5.90
N GLN A 80 -2.72 1.91 5.34
CA GLN A 80 -3.03 1.57 3.94
C GLN A 80 -3.49 2.81 3.15
N ALA A 81 -2.96 2.94 1.92
CA ALA A 81 -3.29 4.00 0.98
C ALA A 81 -3.41 3.44 -0.46
N GLY A 82 -3.60 4.31 -1.45
CA GLY A 82 -3.53 3.94 -2.86
C GLY A 82 -4.86 3.86 -3.60
N ASP A 83 -5.99 4.12 -2.91
CA ASP A 83 -7.30 4.22 -3.56
C ASP A 83 -7.48 5.62 -4.20
N PRO A 84 -7.59 5.73 -5.55
CA PRO A 84 -7.76 7.02 -6.24
C PRO A 84 -9.08 7.71 -5.88
N ASN A 85 -10.10 6.95 -5.49
CA ASN A 85 -11.39 7.50 -5.07
C ASN A 85 -11.31 8.30 -3.77
N SER A 86 -10.19 8.17 -3.05
CA SER A 86 -9.96 8.91 -1.80
C SER A 86 -9.54 10.37 -2.00
N LYS A 87 -9.14 10.77 -3.21
CA LYS A 87 -8.64 12.14 -3.46
C LYS A 87 -9.62 13.23 -3.06
N LEU A 88 -10.90 13.05 -3.36
CA LEU A 88 -11.97 13.99 -3.08
C LEU A 88 -13.10 13.35 -2.25
N ALA A 89 -12.77 12.32 -1.45
CA ALA A 89 -13.78 11.61 -0.69
C ALA A 89 -14.27 12.42 0.50
N ALA A 90 -15.58 12.64 0.58
CA ALA A 90 -16.23 13.19 1.76
C ALA A 90 -16.01 12.27 2.99
N PRO A 91 -16.07 12.83 4.22
CA PRO A 91 -16.09 12.01 5.43
C PRO A 91 -17.23 10.96 5.38
N GLY A 92 -17.00 9.78 5.96
CA GLY A 92 -17.99 8.69 5.99
C GLY A 92 -18.11 7.86 4.71
N LYS A 93 -17.48 8.28 3.58
CA LYS A 93 -17.51 7.52 2.33
C LYS A 93 -16.65 6.27 2.44
N PRO A 94 -17.21 5.06 2.19
CA PRO A 94 -16.42 3.83 2.10
C PRO A 94 -15.36 3.91 0.98
N LEU A 95 -14.15 3.46 1.29
CA LEU A 95 -13.00 3.47 0.41
C LEU A 95 -12.32 2.09 0.40
N GLY A 96 -11.35 1.89 -0.50
CA GLY A 96 -10.57 0.65 -0.57
C GLY A 96 -10.90 -0.22 -1.79
N ASN A 97 -11.87 0.18 -2.62
CA ASN A 97 -12.26 -0.58 -3.83
C ASN A 97 -11.73 0.05 -5.13
N GLY A 98 -11.09 1.22 -5.05
CA GLY A 98 -10.57 1.92 -6.23
C GLY A 98 -9.19 1.42 -6.65
N GLY A 99 -8.90 1.58 -7.96
CA GLY A 99 -7.62 1.22 -8.56
C GLY A 99 -7.52 1.63 -10.03
N PRO A 100 -6.39 1.38 -10.68
CA PRO A 100 -6.17 1.75 -12.08
C PRO A 100 -6.74 0.75 -13.09
N GLY A 101 -7.55 -0.23 -12.66
CA GLY A 101 -8.23 -1.18 -13.54
C GLY A 101 -7.42 -2.42 -13.94
N TYR A 102 -6.29 -2.68 -13.27
CA TYR A 102 -5.49 -3.90 -13.44
C TYR A 102 -4.89 -4.39 -12.13
N THR A 103 -4.41 -5.63 -12.13
CA THR A 103 -3.74 -6.27 -10.99
C THR A 103 -2.33 -6.71 -11.36
N ILE A 104 -1.50 -7.00 -10.36
CA ILE A 104 -0.12 -7.44 -10.54
C ILE A 104 0.00 -8.89 -10.04
N PRO A 105 0.62 -9.82 -10.80
CA PRO A 105 0.92 -11.16 -10.32
C PRO A 105 1.73 -11.12 -9.02
N ALA A 106 1.46 -12.06 -8.10
CA ALA A 106 2.19 -12.14 -6.84
C ALA A 106 3.69 -12.36 -7.06
N GLU A 107 4.50 -11.71 -6.24
CA GLU A 107 5.98 -11.85 -6.23
C GLU A 107 6.45 -12.22 -4.80
N PHE A 108 5.94 -13.33 -4.25
CA PHE A 108 6.37 -13.78 -2.93
C PHE A 108 7.84 -14.19 -2.93
N ARG A 109 8.58 -13.83 -1.87
CA ARG A 109 9.98 -14.17 -1.66
C ARG A 109 10.16 -14.65 -0.23
N GLN A 110 10.74 -15.82 -0.04
CA GLN A 110 10.94 -16.40 1.31
C GLN A 110 11.82 -15.55 2.21
N THR A 111 12.76 -14.81 1.63
CA THR A 111 13.69 -13.94 2.37
C THR A 111 13.10 -12.57 2.71
N ILE A 112 11.91 -12.25 2.18
CA ILE A 112 11.22 -10.98 2.41
C ILE A 112 9.93 -11.27 3.18
N PHE A 113 9.78 -10.62 4.33
CA PHE A 113 8.72 -10.90 5.28
C PHE A 113 8.18 -9.60 5.91
N HIS A 114 7.05 -9.66 6.58
CA HIS A 114 6.29 -8.49 7.05
C HIS A 114 6.83 -7.92 8.37
N LYS A 115 8.13 -7.62 8.45
CA LYS A 115 8.70 -6.85 9.59
C LYS A 115 8.13 -5.43 9.61
N LYS A 116 8.22 -4.75 10.76
CA LYS A 116 7.88 -3.32 10.88
C LYS A 116 8.60 -2.49 9.81
N GLY A 117 7.88 -1.56 9.19
CA GLY A 117 8.39 -0.63 8.19
C GLY A 117 8.40 -1.14 6.75
N VAL A 118 8.05 -2.40 6.47
CA VAL A 118 7.98 -2.85 5.06
C VAL A 118 6.75 -2.31 4.35
N LEU A 119 6.91 -2.13 3.04
CA LEU A 119 5.89 -1.73 2.08
C LEU A 119 5.40 -2.97 1.33
N ALA A 120 4.11 -3.23 1.40
CA ALA A 120 3.48 -4.38 0.75
C ALA A 120 2.22 -3.98 -0.04
N ALA A 121 1.89 -4.78 -1.05
CA ALA A 121 0.72 -4.56 -1.88
C ALA A 121 -0.54 -5.12 -1.22
N ALA A 122 -1.63 -4.34 -1.19
CA ALA A 122 -2.94 -4.83 -0.83
C ALA A 122 -3.49 -5.77 -1.91
N ARG A 123 -4.47 -6.58 -1.58
CA ARG A 123 -5.20 -7.45 -2.50
C ARG A 123 -6.58 -7.82 -1.97
N GLU A 124 -7.44 -8.29 -2.85
CA GLU A 124 -8.71 -8.90 -2.47
C GLU A 124 -8.51 -10.28 -1.80
N GLY A 125 -9.54 -10.73 -1.08
CA GLY A 125 -9.55 -12.02 -0.38
C GLY A 125 -9.51 -13.22 -1.33
N ASP A 126 -9.07 -14.37 -0.81
CA ASP A 126 -8.83 -15.59 -1.60
C ASP A 126 -10.07 -16.12 -2.33
N ASN A 127 -11.29 -15.88 -1.80
CA ASN A 127 -12.56 -16.32 -2.42
C ASN A 127 -12.81 -15.67 -3.80
N VAL A 128 -12.33 -14.45 -4.02
CA VAL A 128 -12.50 -13.73 -5.28
C VAL A 128 -11.18 -13.56 -6.03
N ASN A 129 -10.06 -13.87 -5.37
CA ASN A 129 -8.71 -13.73 -5.91
C ASN A 129 -7.81 -14.92 -5.51
N PRO A 130 -8.11 -16.14 -5.98
CA PRO A 130 -7.34 -17.34 -5.62
C PRO A 130 -5.88 -17.29 -6.10
N GLU A 131 -5.58 -16.54 -7.15
CA GLU A 131 -4.21 -16.30 -7.64
C GLU A 131 -3.40 -15.35 -6.76
N LYS A 132 -4.00 -14.76 -5.72
CA LYS A 132 -3.37 -13.79 -4.82
C LYS A 132 -2.72 -12.60 -5.55
N ARG A 133 -3.31 -12.20 -6.67
CA ARG A 133 -2.86 -11.03 -7.44
C ARG A 133 -3.00 -9.77 -6.59
N SER A 134 -2.02 -8.90 -6.68
CA SER A 134 -2.00 -7.64 -5.93
C SER A 134 -2.82 -6.56 -6.62
N SER A 135 -3.43 -5.66 -5.84
CA SER A 135 -3.88 -4.37 -6.35
C SER A 135 -2.70 -3.62 -6.98
N ALA A 136 -2.94 -2.99 -8.13
CA ALA A 136 -1.89 -2.23 -8.79
C ALA A 136 -1.53 -0.92 -8.08
N SER A 137 -2.45 -0.32 -7.32
CA SER A 137 -2.19 0.97 -6.67
C SER A 137 -2.27 0.94 -5.15
N GLN A 138 -3.08 0.04 -4.57
CA GLN A 138 -3.23 0.03 -3.12
C GLN A 138 -2.06 -0.70 -2.45
N PHE A 139 -1.48 -0.04 -1.46
CA PHE A 139 -0.36 -0.53 -0.68
C PHE A 139 -0.57 -0.26 0.81
N TYR A 140 0.15 -0.99 1.64
CA TYR A 140 0.22 -0.70 3.06
C TYR A 140 1.66 -0.70 3.56
N ILE A 141 1.89 0.04 4.64
CA ILE A 141 3.15 0.04 5.39
C ILE A 141 2.89 -0.60 6.74
N VAL A 142 3.69 -1.59 7.09
CA VAL A 142 3.54 -2.34 8.34
C VAL A 142 3.99 -1.48 9.52
N GLN A 143 3.10 -1.24 10.47
CA GLN A 143 3.46 -0.80 11.81
C GLN A 143 3.81 -2.02 12.66
N GLY A 144 2.88 -2.97 12.77
CA GLY A 144 3.03 -4.20 13.49
C GLY A 144 3.18 -4.03 15.01
N ARG A 145 3.43 -5.15 15.68
CA ARG A 145 3.80 -5.24 17.11
C ARG A 145 4.80 -6.36 17.30
N THR A 146 5.37 -6.45 18.46
CA THR A 146 6.23 -7.59 18.85
C THR A 146 5.39 -8.80 19.28
N PHE A 147 5.99 -9.98 19.21
CA PHE A 147 5.36 -11.27 19.52
C PHE A 147 6.24 -12.11 20.45
N THR A 148 5.61 -12.94 21.26
CA THR A 148 6.29 -14.03 21.98
C THR A 148 6.39 -15.28 21.10
N ASP A 149 7.28 -16.24 21.45
CA ASP A 149 7.37 -17.51 20.74
C ASP A 149 6.02 -18.24 20.70
N LYS A 150 5.30 -18.28 21.81
CA LYS A 150 3.97 -18.90 21.91
C LYS A 150 2.93 -18.29 20.96
N GLN A 151 2.99 -16.95 20.77
CA GLN A 151 2.13 -16.27 19.81
C GLN A 151 2.52 -16.59 18.37
N LEU A 152 3.82 -16.67 18.07
CA LEU A 152 4.32 -17.06 16.74
C LEU A 152 3.94 -18.51 16.42
N ASP A 153 4.05 -19.45 17.37
CA ASP A 153 3.61 -20.84 17.20
C ASP A 153 2.13 -20.93 16.84
N SER A 154 1.29 -20.14 17.52
CA SER A 154 -0.14 -20.07 17.21
C SER A 154 -0.40 -19.49 15.80
N ILE A 155 0.35 -18.46 15.39
CA ILE A 155 0.22 -17.88 14.05
C ILE A 155 0.66 -18.88 12.99
N GLU A 156 1.76 -19.57 13.17
CA GLU A 156 2.24 -20.61 12.26
C GLU A 156 1.17 -21.69 12.06
N LEU A 157 0.56 -22.17 13.13
CA LEU A 157 -0.46 -23.21 13.07
C LEU A 157 -1.76 -22.71 12.41
N VAL A 158 -2.31 -21.60 12.90
CA VAL A 158 -3.68 -21.17 12.59
C VAL A 158 -3.73 -20.28 11.34
N ARG A 159 -2.76 -19.38 11.16
CA ARG A 159 -2.79 -18.36 10.10
C ARG A 159 -1.92 -18.72 8.91
N LEU A 160 -0.84 -19.42 9.14
CA LEU A 160 0.10 -19.85 8.10
C LEU A 160 -0.08 -21.33 7.74
N HIS A 161 -1.16 -21.96 8.21
CA HIS A 161 -1.54 -23.35 7.88
C HIS A 161 -0.38 -24.35 8.10
N GLY A 162 0.38 -24.17 9.19
CA GLY A 162 1.50 -25.02 9.54
C GLY A 162 2.86 -24.61 8.95
N TYR A 163 2.91 -23.57 8.08
CA TYR A 163 4.17 -23.05 7.59
C TYR A 163 5.01 -22.49 8.76
N LYS A 164 6.25 -22.99 8.88
CA LYS A 164 7.18 -22.59 9.93
C LYS A 164 7.97 -21.35 9.50
N LEU A 165 7.91 -20.32 10.32
CA LEU A 165 8.73 -19.13 10.13
C LEU A 165 10.21 -19.45 10.37
N PRO A 166 11.13 -19.01 9.49
CA PRO A 166 12.55 -19.13 9.76
C PRO A 166 12.93 -18.48 11.10
N GLN A 167 13.87 -19.10 11.83
CA GLN A 167 14.28 -18.61 13.15
C GLN A 167 14.74 -17.15 13.14
N ALA A 168 15.42 -16.72 12.06
CA ALA A 168 15.82 -15.33 11.88
C ALA A 168 14.61 -14.38 11.80
N HIS A 169 13.52 -14.78 11.11
CA HIS A 169 12.29 -13.98 11.04
C HIS A 169 11.58 -13.93 12.40
N ARG A 170 11.51 -15.06 13.12
CA ARG A 170 10.95 -15.11 14.47
C ARG A 170 11.67 -14.14 15.40
N GLN A 171 13.02 -14.09 15.34
CA GLN A 171 13.80 -13.17 16.15
C GLN A 171 13.45 -11.70 15.85
N VAL A 172 13.29 -11.34 14.55
CA VAL A 172 12.87 -10.00 14.17
C VAL A 172 11.46 -9.68 14.67
N TYR A 173 10.51 -10.61 14.55
CA TYR A 173 9.16 -10.41 15.08
C TYR A 173 9.10 -10.27 16.60
N LYS A 174 10.04 -10.87 17.33
CA LYS A 174 10.15 -10.74 18.78
C LYS A 174 10.75 -9.41 19.23
N THR A 175 11.63 -8.80 18.42
CA THR A 175 12.40 -7.60 18.78
C THR A 175 11.90 -6.34 18.11
N ILE A 176 11.77 -6.35 16.79
CA ILE A 176 11.35 -5.21 15.97
C ILE A 176 9.83 -5.21 15.77
N GLY A 177 9.23 -6.40 15.66
CA GLY A 177 7.82 -6.59 15.40
C GLY A 177 7.48 -6.65 13.92
N GLY A 178 6.18 -6.75 13.64
CA GLY A 178 5.65 -6.85 12.29
C GLY A 178 4.25 -7.47 12.26
N THR A 179 3.94 -8.17 11.14
CA THR A 179 2.64 -8.83 10.91
C THR A 179 2.86 -10.21 10.29
N PRO A 180 3.40 -11.20 11.06
CA PRO A 180 3.81 -12.51 10.55
C PRO A 180 2.68 -13.28 9.86
N GLN A 181 1.42 -13.05 10.24
CA GLN A 181 0.24 -13.70 9.62
C GLN A 181 0.04 -13.36 8.15
N LEU A 182 0.76 -12.38 7.60
CA LEU A 182 0.67 -11.97 6.19
C LEU A 182 1.79 -12.59 5.32
N ASP A 183 2.78 -13.24 5.95
CA ASP A 183 3.91 -13.81 5.21
C ASP A 183 3.46 -14.84 4.18
N GLN A 184 4.06 -14.80 2.99
CA GLN A 184 3.76 -15.63 1.83
C GLN A 184 2.31 -15.51 1.29
N ASN A 185 1.55 -14.51 1.78
CA ASN A 185 0.18 -14.23 1.34
C ASN A 185 0.03 -12.86 0.68
N TYR A 186 0.97 -11.96 0.91
CA TYR A 186 1.01 -10.61 0.32
C TYR A 186 2.43 -10.31 -0.17
N THR A 187 2.54 -9.60 -1.30
CA THR A 187 3.85 -9.22 -1.84
C THR A 187 4.41 -8.02 -1.11
N VAL A 188 5.50 -8.22 -0.38
CA VAL A 188 6.34 -7.14 0.15
C VAL A 188 7.29 -6.72 -0.95
N PHE A 189 7.36 -5.42 -1.27
CA PHE A 189 8.14 -4.92 -2.40
C PHE A 189 9.03 -3.71 -2.09
N GLY A 190 9.14 -3.34 -0.81
CA GLY A 190 9.99 -2.26 -0.34
C GLY A 190 9.96 -2.08 1.17
N GLU A 191 10.62 -1.04 1.63
CA GLU A 191 10.64 -0.66 3.05
C GLU A 191 10.84 0.84 3.24
N VAL A 192 10.45 1.34 4.41
CA VAL A 192 10.74 2.69 4.89
C VAL A 192 12.17 2.73 5.39
N VAL A 193 13.03 3.50 4.74
CA VAL A 193 14.44 3.67 5.11
C VAL A 193 14.68 4.96 5.92
N SER A 194 13.69 5.86 5.97
CA SER A 194 13.69 7.06 6.82
C SER A 194 12.26 7.50 7.07
N GLY A 195 11.96 8.02 8.27
CA GLY A 195 10.61 8.46 8.66
C GLY A 195 9.72 7.34 9.19
N LEU A 196 10.28 6.33 9.85
CA LEU A 196 9.51 5.25 10.48
C LEU A 196 8.61 5.76 11.63
N ASP A 197 9.02 6.83 12.30
CA ASP A 197 8.22 7.55 13.29
C ASP A 197 6.92 8.14 12.69
N VAL A 198 6.95 8.53 11.41
CA VAL A 198 5.75 8.99 10.70
C VAL A 198 4.74 7.86 10.53
N VAL A 199 5.21 6.60 10.31
CA VAL A 199 4.32 5.43 10.29
C VAL A 199 3.62 5.26 11.63
N ASP A 200 4.37 5.34 12.73
CA ASP A 200 3.81 5.22 14.09
C ASP A 200 2.84 6.37 14.40
N LYS A 201 3.15 7.59 13.96
CA LYS A 201 2.28 8.76 14.11
C LYS A 201 0.96 8.58 13.38
N ILE A 202 0.99 8.18 12.11
CA ILE A 202 -0.21 7.90 11.33
C ILE A 202 -1.02 6.76 11.95
N ALA A 203 -0.36 5.67 12.35
CA ALA A 203 -1.02 4.50 12.94
C ALA A 203 -1.68 4.79 14.31
N SER A 204 -1.33 5.90 14.94
CA SER A 204 -1.89 6.36 16.21
C SER A 204 -3.10 7.28 16.05
N GLU A 205 -3.45 7.68 14.83
CA GLU A 205 -4.62 8.52 14.58
C GLU A 205 -5.90 7.81 15.00
N PRO A 206 -6.84 8.51 15.66
CA PRO A 206 -8.18 7.99 15.92
C PRO A 206 -8.89 7.66 14.61
N THR A 207 -9.58 6.52 14.55
CA THR A 207 -10.25 6.04 13.34
C THR A 207 -11.75 5.85 13.53
N SER A 208 -12.48 5.99 12.41
CA SER A 208 -13.91 5.77 12.33
C SER A 208 -14.29 4.32 12.66
N LYS A 209 -15.46 4.15 13.26
CA LYS A 209 -16.13 2.86 13.47
C LYS A 209 -17.39 2.74 12.60
N GLY A 210 -17.66 3.75 11.77
CA GLY A 210 -18.80 3.79 10.85
C GLY A 210 -18.60 3.00 9.56
N GLN A 211 -19.28 3.41 8.49
CA GLN A 211 -19.21 2.74 7.18
C GLN A 211 -17.82 2.86 6.50
N ASP A 212 -17.09 3.94 6.78
CA ASP A 212 -15.71 4.18 6.37
C ASP A 212 -14.70 3.60 7.39
N ARG A 213 -15.01 2.44 7.89
CA ARG A 213 -14.29 1.72 8.94
C ARG A 213 -12.78 1.81 8.82
N ASP A 214 -12.14 2.13 9.96
CA ASP A 214 -10.69 2.28 10.11
C ASP A 214 -10.09 3.49 9.34
N ARG A 215 -10.92 4.37 8.75
CA ARG A 215 -10.44 5.64 8.19
C ARG A 215 -10.09 6.61 9.33
N PRO A 216 -8.93 7.30 9.30
CA PRO A 216 -8.64 8.35 10.27
C PRO A 216 -9.75 9.41 10.33
N LEU A 217 -10.18 9.79 11.55
CA LEU A 217 -11.22 10.85 11.75
C LEU A 217 -10.73 12.19 11.19
N LYS A 218 -9.43 12.46 11.30
CA LYS A 218 -8.75 13.56 10.61
C LYS A 218 -7.99 12.97 9.43
N ASP A 219 -8.37 13.36 8.22
CA ASP A 219 -7.75 12.84 6.99
C ASP A 219 -6.24 12.97 7.02
N VAL A 220 -5.55 11.84 6.85
CA VAL A 220 -4.11 11.78 6.60
C VAL A 220 -3.89 11.61 5.11
N ARG A 221 -3.23 12.57 4.49
CA ARG A 221 -3.11 12.67 3.04
C ARG A 221 -1.66 12.59 2.58
N ILE A 222 -1.43 11.87 1.49
CA ILE A 222 -0.21 11.97 0.69
C ILE A 222 -0.28 13.29 -0.08
N ILE A 223 0.51 14.27 0.32
CA ILE A 223 0.59 15.57 -0.37
C ILE A 223 1.24 15.38 -1.74
N LYS A 224 2.37 14.63 -1.75
CA LYS A 224 3.14 14.38 -2.95
C LYS A 224 4.00 13.13 -2.82
N ALA A 225 4.11 12.37 -3.93
CA ALA A 225 5.08 11.30 -4.07
C ALA A 225 6.04 11.62 -5.22
N LYS A 226 7.36 11.52 -5.01
CA LYS A 226 8.36 11.82 -6.06
C LYS A 226 9.59 10.90 -5.97
N LEU A 227 10.20 10.68 -7.13
CA LEU A 227 11.46 9.93 -7.24
C LEU A 227 12.63 10.81 -6.81
N ILE A 228 13.42 10.33 -5.87
CA ILE A 228 14.65 11.00 -5.40
C ILE A 228 15.87 10.13 -5.66
N LYS A 229 17.06 10.72 -5.67
CA LYS A 229 18.33 9.97 -5.71
C LYS A 229 18.43 9.14 -4.43
N ARG A 230 18.83 7.86 -4.59
CA ARG A 230 19.07 6.97 -3.42
C ARG A 230 20.10 7.60 -2.50
N LYS A 231 19.80 7.66 -1.22
CA LYS A 231 20.68 8.16 -0.16
C LYS A 231 21.23 6.98 0.66
N SER A 232 22.40 7.15 1.22
CA SER A 232 22.90 6.32 2.32
C SER A 232 22.24 6.79 3.60
N PHE A 233 21.68 5.86 4.37
CA PHE A 233 21.09 6.10 5.69
C PHE A 233 21.79 5.19 6.68
#